data_912ba47bbc05fd9c10fd6705d83c1c5c
#
_entry.id   912ba47bbc05fd9c10fd6705d83c1c5c
#
_cell.length_a   1.000
_cell.length_b   1.000
_cell.length_c   1.000
_cell.angle_alpha   90.00
_cell.angle_beta   90.00
_cell.angle_gamma   90.00
#
_symmetry.space_group_name_H-M   'P 1'
#
loop_
_entity.id
_entity.type
_entity.pdbx_description
1 polymer ?
#
loop_
_entity_poly.entity_id
_entity_poly.type
_entity_poly.pdbx_seq_one_letter_code
_entity_poly.pdbx_strand_id
1 'polypeptide(L)'
;MPRLDGLEVVRQLAGPGVADPMNVVVITTFDQDDYVRTALRNGACGFLLKDASPALLVEAVQATARGDALVSPAVTVRLLRKLEATERGTAQAPAASGDAGLNEREQDIVRLVAVGRTNQEIGDELFLSLSTVKTYLARIQAKLNARNRVEIAAWAWEHGAVRRSR
;
A
#
# COMPACT_ATOMS: atom_id res chain seq x y z
N MET A 1 -11.90 13.38 17.96
CA MET A 1 -10.94 13.80 19.02
C MET A 1 -11.03 15.33 19.11
N PRO A 2 -11.08 15.95 20.28
CA PRO A 2 -11.43 17.38 20.38
C PRO A 2 -10.31 18.37 20.02
N ARG A 3 -9.07 17.96 19.83
CA ARG A 3 -7.93 18.87 19.56
C ARG A 3 -7.04 18.48 18.38
N LEU A 4 -7.00 17.22 17.99
CA LEU A 4 -6.18 16.73 16.89
C LEU A 4 -6.98 15.64 16.16
N ASP A 5 -7.13 15.79 14.84
CA ASP A 5 -7.76 14.76 14.00
C ASP A 5 -6.82 13.56 13.83
N GLY A 6 -7.39 12.36 13.76
CA GLY A 6 -6.63 11.12 13.56
C GLY A 6 -5.82 11.11 12.26
N LEU A 7 -6.33 11.70 11.20
CA LEU A 7 -5.59 11.84 9.94
C LEU A 7 -4.38 12.76 10.06
N GLU A 8 -4.47 13.81 10.87
CA GLU A 8 -3.35 14.69 11.15
C GLU A 8 -2.29 13.98 12.01
N VAL A 9 -2.69 13.12 12.95
CA VAL A 9 -1.75 12.27 13.71
C VAL A 9 -0.98 11.35 12.76
N VAL A 10 -1.67 10.69 11.81
CA VAL A 10 -1.01 9.87 10.79
C VAL A 10 0.00 10.68 10.01
N ARG A 11 -0.36 11.89 9.57
CA ARG A 11 0.52 12.78 8.81
C ARG A 11 1.78 13.15 9.59
N GLN A 12 1.66 13.41 10.88
CA GLN A 12 2.79 13.77 11.73
C GLN A 12 3.71 12.60 12.03
N LEU A 13 3.19 11.37 12.13
CA LEU A 13 3.96 10.17 12.47
C LEU A 13 4.53 9.42 11.25
N ALA A 14 3.84 9.49 10.11
CA ALA A 14 4.18 8.69 8.93
C ALA A 14 4.10 9.49 7.61
N GLY A 15 3.81 10.78 7.68
CA GLY A 15 3.57 11.62 6.50
C GLY A 15 4.84 12.03 5.75
N PRO A 16 4.67 12.73 4.62
CA PRO A 16 5.79 13.23 3.82
C PRO A 16 6.69 14.14 4.68
N GLY A 17 8.00 13.90 4.61
CA GLY A 17 9.00 14.69 5.34
C GLY A 17 9.31 14.20 6.75
N VAL A 18 8.66 13.14 7.24
CA VAL A 18 9.05 12.48 8.49
C VAL A 18 10.33 11.67 8.24
N ALA A 19 11.41 11.99 8.96
CA ALA A 19 12.72 11.37 8.74
C ALA A 19 12.75 9.87 9.09
N ASP A 20 11.98 9.47 10.11
CA ASP A 20 11.83 8.07 10.54
C ASP A 20 10.33 7.77 10.71
N PRO A 21 9.63 7.43 9.62
CA PRO A 21 8.19 7.24 9.64
C PRO A 21 7.79 5.99 10.42
N MET A 22 6.84 6.15 11.32
CA MET A 22 6.26 5.04 12.07
C MET A 22 5.31 4.21 11.21
N ASN A 23 5.21 2.92 11.51
CA ASN A 23 4.18 2.06 10.94
C ASN A 23 2.83 2.33 11.63
N VAL A 24 1.92 3.02 10.95
CA VAL A 24 0.62 3.44 11.51
C VAL A 24 -0.51 2.63 10.90
N VAL A 25 -1.30 1.97 11.76
CA VAL A 25 -2.57 1.32 11.39
C VAL A 25 -3.72 2.20 11.88
N VAL A 26 -4.60 2.59 11.00
CA VAL A 26 -5.80 3.37 11.33
C VAL A 26 -6.95 2.43 11.69
N ILE A 27 -7.59 2.67 12.84
CA ILE A 27 -8.77 1.93 13.29
C ILE A 27 -9.91 2.94 13.47
N THR A 28 -11.00 2.78 12.73
CA THR A 28 -12.09 3.75 12.73
C THR A 28 -13.47 3.10 12.59
N THR A 29 -14.51 3.82 12.98
CA THR A 29 -15.91 3.49 12.65
C THR A 29 -16.32 4.02 11.28
N PHE A 30 -15.53 4.95 10.71
CA PHE A 30 -15.84 5.59 9.44
C PHE A 30 -15.17 4.84 8.30
N ASP A 31 -15.98 4.42 7.34
CA ASP A 31 -15.53 3.71 6.16
C ASP A 31 -15.62 4.55 4.87
N GLN A 32 -15.78 5.88 5.01
CA GLN A 32 -15.85 6.78 3.86
C GLN A 32 -14.55 6.71 3.05
N ASP A 33 -14.68 6.56 1.74
CA ASP A 33 -13.55 6.37 0.83
C ASP A 33 -12.51 7.48 0.87
N ASP A 34 -12.97 8.72 1.05
CA ASP A 34 -12.08 9.88 1.12
C ASP A 34 -11.23 9.85 2.41
N TYR A 35 -11.78 9.31 3.49
CA TYR A 35 -11.06 9.12 4.75
C TYR A 35 -9.97 8.05 4.61
N VAL A 36 -10.31 6.90 4.00
CA VAL A 36 -9.34 5.83 3.71
C VAL A 36 -8.21 6.34 2.81
N ARG A 37 -8.56 7.03 1.72
CA ARG A 37 -7.59 7.59 0.79
C ARG A 37 -6.67 8.60 1.46
N THR A 38 -7.23 9.48 2.28
CA THR A 38 -6.45 10.49 3.00
C THR A 38 -5.52 9.84 4.02
N ALA A 39 -5.98 8.82 4.75
CA ALA A 39 -5.14 8.05 5.68
C ALA A 39 -3.94 7.41 4.97
N LEU A 40 -4.18 6.73 3.85
CA LEU A 40 -3.12 6.10 3.05
C LEU A 40 -2.14 7.14 2.47
N ARG A 41 -2.65 8.28 1.95
CA ARG A 41 -1.81 9.39 1.47
C ARG A 41 -1.00 10.04 2.58
N ASN A 42 -1.48 10.02 3.81
CA ASN A 42 -0.76 10.50 4.97
C ASN A 42 0.25 9.47 5.52
N GLY A 43 0.41 8.31 4.87
CA GLY A 43 1.43 7.33 5.21
C GLY A 43 0.93 6.15 6.05
N ALA A 44 -0.37 6.01 6.30
CA ALA A 44 -0.88 4.81 6.97
C ALA A 44 -0.51 3.55 6.18
N CYS A 45 0.02 2.54 6.86
CA CYS A 45 0.36 1.25 6.26
C CYS A 45 -0.73 0.19 6.45
N GLY A 46 -1.78 0.48 7.24
CA GLY A 46 -2.92 -0.39 7.42
C GLY A 46 -4.19 0.37 7.78
N PHE A 47 -5.34 -0.26 7.50
CA PHE A 47 -6.65 0.33 7.78
C PHE A 47 -7.65 -0.76 8.19
N LEU A 48 -8.24 -0.60 9.36
CA LEU A 48 -9.24 -1.50 9.91
C LEU A 48 -10.50 -0.74 10.33
N LEU A 49 -11.64 -1.42 10.27
CA LEU A 49 -12.86 -0.94 10.88
C LEU A 49 -12.91 -1.36 12.36
N LYS A 50 -13.58 -0.61 13.21
CA LYS A 50 -13.71 -0.90 14.65
C LYS A 50 -14.54 -2.15 14.97
N ASP A 51 -15.28 -2.68 14.00
CA ASP A 51 -16.00 -3.95 14.06
C ASP A 51 -15.12 -5.16 13.66
N ALA A 52 -13.86 -4.91 13.30
CA ALA A 52 -12.91 -5.97 13.01
C ALA A 52 -12.72 -6.89 14.23
N SER A 53 -12.60 -8.20 13.97
CA SER A 53 -12.37 -9.18 15.02
C SER A 53 -11.03 -8.92 15.74
N PRO A 54 -10.90 -9.28 17.03
CA PRO A 54 -9.62 -9.19 17.73
C PRO A 54 -8.49 -9.93 17.02
N ALA A 55 -8.78 -11.06 16.37
CA ALA A 55 -7.79 -11.82 15.59
C ALA A 55 -7.26 -11.01 14.41
N LEU A 56 -8.12 -10.31 13.68
CA LEU A 56 -7.72 -9.46 12.56
C LEU A 56 -6.88 -8.26 13.03
N LEU A 57 -7.17 -7.71 14.20
CA LEU A 57 -6.35 -6.64 14.80
C LEU A 57 -4.93 -7.13 15.12
N VAL A 58 -4.80 -8.30 15.73
CA VAL A 58 -3.49 -8.91 16.03
C VAL A 58 -2.72 -9.17 14.73
N GLU A 59 -3.40 -9.71 13.71
CA GLU A 59 -2.82 -9.96 12.40
C GLU A 59 -2.31 -8.66 11.75
N ALA A 60 -3.10 -7.57 11.81
CA ALA A 60 -2.70 -6.27 11.29
C ALA A 60 -1.43 -5.73 11.96
N VAL A 61 -1.34 -5.81 13.29
CA VAL A 61 -0.16 -5.38 14.03
C VAL A 61 1.07 -6.21 13.64
N GLN A 62 0.91 -7.53 13.54
CA GLN A 62 1.99 -8.43 13.15
C GLN A 62 2.43 -8.22 11.69
N ALA A 63 1.49 -8.06 10.76
CA ALA A 63 1.78 -7.76 9.36
C ALA A 63 2.57 -6.45 9.25
N THR A 64 2.09 -5.40 9.91
CA THR A 64 2.74 -4.09 9.93
C THR A 64 4.16 -4.14 10.51
N ALA A 65 4.39 -4.91 11.57
CA ALA A 65 5.73 -5.12 12.13
C ALA A 65 6.69 -5.83 11.17
N ARG A 66 6.17 -6.68 10.28
CA ARG A 66 6.94 -7.33 9.20
C ARG A 66 7.19 -6.41 7.99
N GLY A 67 6.53 -5.25 7.93
CA GLY A 67 6.56 -4.32 6.79
C GLY A 67 5.55 -4.68 5.70
N ASP A 68 4.57 -5.51 6.01
CA ASP A 68 3.42 -5.78 5.17
C ASP A 68 2.33 -4.73 5.46
N ALA A 69 1.46 -4.47 4.48
CA ALA A 69 0.27 -3.65 4.70
C ALA A 69 -0.94 -4.57 4.89
N LEU A 70 -1.82 -4.22 5.81
CA LEU A 70 -3.08 -4.93 5.99
C LEU A 70 -4.25 -3.94 5.94
N VAL A 71 -5.05 -4.08 4.90
CA VAL A 71 -6.31 -3.34 4.74
C VAL A 71 -7.45 -4.35 4.87
N SER A 72 -8.49 -4.01 5.61
CA SER A 72 -9.61 -4.94 5.79
C SER A 72 -10.22 -5.33 4.44
N PRO A 73 -10.70 -6.58 4.27
CA PRO A 73 -11.25 -7.06 3.00
C PRO A 73 -12.38 -6.15 2.45
N ALA A 74 -13.24 -5.63 3.32
CA ALA A 74 -14.31 -4.71 2.94
C ALA A 74 -13.77 -3.42 2.31
N VAL A 75 -12.72 -2.83 2.88
CA VAL A 75 -12.06 -1.63 2.36
C VAL A 75 -11.32 -1.94 1.06
N THR A 76 -10.64 -3.08 0.99
CA THR A 76 -9.92 -3.52 -0.22
C THR A 76 -10.87 -3.68 -1.42
N VAL A 77 -11.98 -4.39 -1.25
CA VAL A 77 -12.98 -4.57 -2.32
C VAL A 77 -13.52 -3.23 -2.81
N ARG A 78 -13.74 -2.29 -1.89
CA ARG A 78 -14.26 -0.98 -2.23
C ARG A 78 -13.24 -0.11 -2.96
N LEU A 79 -11.97 -0.14 -2.56
CA LEU A 79 -10.88 0.54 -3.28
C LEU A 79 -10.74 -0.02 -4.71
N LEU A 80 -10.81 -1.35 -4.88
CA LEU A 80 -10.76 -1.98 -6.19
C LEU A 80 -11.92 -1.57 -7.10
N ARG A 81 -13.17 -1.54 -6.59
CA ARG A 81 -14.33 -1.08 -7.36
C ARG A 81 -14.19 0.36 -7.84
N LYS A 82 -13.57 1.24 -7.07
CA LYS A 82 -13.34 2.63 -7.48
C LYS A 82 -12.26 2.76 -8.54
N LEU A 83 -11.19 1.98 -8.47
CA LEU A 83 -10.19 1.93 -9.54
C LEU A 83 -10.85 1.53 -10.87
N GLU A 84 -11.72 0.51 -10.86
CA GLU A 84 -12.50 0.10 -12.04
C GLU A 84 -13.47 1.19 -12.55
N ALA A 85 -14.07 1.99 -11.66
CA ALA A 85 -14.97 3.08 -12.04
C ALA A 85 -14.22 4.26 -12.66
N THR A 86 -13.02 4.55 -12.17
CA THR A 86 -12.16 5.61 -12.72
C THR A 86 -11.63 5.23 -14.11
N GLU A 87 -11.32 3.95 -14.35
CA GLU A 87 -10.93 3.44 -15.66
C GLU A 87 -12.03 3.52 -16.72
N ARG A 88 -13.31 3.43 -16.33
CA ARG A 88 -14.46 3.59 -17.24
C ARG A 88 -14.73 5.04 -17.65
N GLY A 89 -14.21 6.02 -16.89
CA GLY A 89 -14.38 7.46 -17.14
C GLY A 89 -13.26 8.11 -17.96
N THR A 90 -12.13 7.45 -18.08
CA THR A 90 -10.98 7.95 -18.86
C THR A 90 -10.47 6.86 -19.79
N ALA A 91 -11.14 6.70 -20.91
CA ALA A 91 -10.59 5.98 -22.07
C ALA A 91 -9.46 6.82 -22.68
N GLN A 92 -8.37 6.95 -21.96
CA GLN A 92 -7.07 7.34 -22.49
C GLN A 92 -6.02 6.92 -21.46
N ALA A 93 -5.63 5.64 -21.51
CA ALA A 93 -4.39 5.24 -20.91
C ALA A 93 -3.26 5.86 -21.73
N PRO A 94 -2.39 6.70 -21.15
CA PRO A 94 -1.08 6.85 -21.73
C PRO A 94 -0.38 5.51 -21.52
N ALA A 95 -0.12 4.79 -22.60
CA ALA A 95 0.94 3.80 -22.65
C ALA A 95 2.27 4.57 -22.52
N ALA A 96 2.54 5.02 -21.33
CA ALA A 96 3.87 5.40 -20.92
C ALA A 96 4.36 4.23 -20.06
N SER A 97 5.14 3.35 -20.64
CA SER A 97 6.19 2.64 -19.95
C SER A 97 7.05 3.70 -19.25
N GLY A 98 6.55 4.22 -18.15
CA GLY A 98 7.27 5.14 -17.29
C GLY A 98 8.44 4.35 -16.72
N ASP A 99 9.58 4.52 -17.36
CA ASP A 99 10.85 4.04 -16.85
C ASP A 99 11.13 4.81 -15.55
N ALA A 100 10.55 4.33 -14.44
CA ALA A 100 10.78 4.85 -13.11
C ALA A 100 12.20 4.48 -12.61
N GLY A 101 13.10 4.07 -13.53
CA GLY A 101 14.45 3.62 -13.19
C GLY A 101 14.47 2.34 -12.36
N LEU A 102 13.39 1.56 -12.40
CA LEU A 102 13.32 0.25 -11.76
C LEU A 102 14.07 -0.78 -12.61
N ASN A 103 15.01 -1.50 -12.00
CA ASN A 103 15.62 -2.64 -12.65
C ASN A 103 14.64 -3.84 -12.71
N GLU A 104 14.98 -4.89 -13.48
CA GLU A 104 14.12 -6.07 -13.67
C GLU A 104 13.71 -6.70 -12.34
N ARG A 105 14.62 -6.80 -11.37
CA ARG A 105 14.33 -7.39 -10.06
C ARG A 105 13.37 -6.55 -9.24
N GLU A 106 13.50 -5.24 -9.31
CA GLU A 106 12.57 -4.30 -8.67
C GLU A 106 11.18 -4.36 -9.33
N GLN A 107 11.11 -4.50 -10.66
CA GLN A 107 9.85 -4.69 -11.37
C GLN A 107 9.15 -5.99 -10.98
N ASP A 108 9.88 -7.10 -10.81
CA ASP A 108 9.32 -8.36 -10.33
C ASP A 108 8.71 -8.19 -8.93
N ILE A 109 9.43 -7.54 -8.03
CA ILE A 109 8.94 -7.26 -6.68
C ILE A 109 7.69 -6.37 -6.73
N VAL A 110 7.68 -5.32 -7.55
CA VAL A 110 6.52 -4.44 -7.73
C VAL A 110 5.29 -5.20 -8.22
N ARG A 111 5.46 -6.13 -9.18
CA ARG A 111 4.37 -7.00 -9.66
C ARG A 111 3.81 -7.87 -8.54
N LEU A 112 4.67 -8.48 -7.73
CA LEU A 112 4.24 -9.33 -6.61
C LEU A 112 3.56 -8.52 -5.50
N VAL A 113 4.03 -7.31 -5.22
CA VAL A 113 3.36 -6.37 -4.31
C VAL A 113 1.96 -6.04 -4.82
N ALA A 114 1.81 -5.78 -6.10
CA ALA A 114 0.54 -5.39 -6.71
C ALA A 114 -0.51 -6.52 -6.72
N VAL A 115 -0.08 -7.78 -6.71
CA VAL A 115 -0.99 -8.94 -6.55
C VAL A 115 -1.16 -9.37 -5.09
N GLY A 116 -0.66 -8.57 -4.14
CA GLY A 116 -0.92 -8.76 -2.71
C GLY A 116 0.01 -9.74 -1.99
N ARG A 117 1.14 -10.13 -2.58
CA ARG A 117 2.10 -11.03 -1.94
C ARG A 117 2.72 -10.39 -0.71
N THR A 118 2.85 -11.13 0.39
CA THR A 118 3.60 -10.71 1.58
C THR A 118 5.11 -10.69 1.32
N ASN A 119 5.88 -10.05 2.19
CA ASN A 119 7.34 -10.05 2.06
C ASN A 119 7.95 -11.46 2.13
N GLN A 120 7.33 -12.36 2.92
CA GLN A 120 7.76 -13.75 2.99
C GLN A 120 7.50 -14.47 1.66
N GLU A 121 6.29 -14.36 1.11
CA GLU A 121 5.94 -14.96 -0.19
C GLU A 121 6.80 -14.43 -1.34
N ILE A 122 7.12 -13.13 -1.34
CA ILE A 122 8.06 -12.53 -2.31
C ILE A 122 9.44 -13.13 -2.16
N GLY A 123 9.91 -13.31 -0.91
CA GLY A 123 11.18 -13.95 -0.62
C GLY A 123 11.23 -15.39 -1.14
N ASP A 124 10.20 -16.16 -0.87
CA ASP A 124 10.08 -17.55 -1.29
C ASP A 124 10.02 -17.67 -2.83
N GLU A 125 9.20 -16.83 -3.50
CA GLU A 125 9.00 -16.86 -4.95
C GLU A 125 10.24 -16.38 -5.73
N LEU A 126 10.98 -15.42 -5.18
CA LEU A 126 12.17 -14.85 -5.81
C LEU A 126 13.50 -15.41 -5.25
N PHE A 127 13.46 -16.37 -4.33
CA PHE A 127 14.64 -16.92 -3.66
C PHE A 127 15.49 -15.85 -2.95
N LEU A 128 14.82 -14.95 -2.23
CA LEU A 128 15.44 -13.85 -1.47
C LEU A 128 15.20 -14.01 0.03
N SER A 129 16.14 -13.54 0.84
CA SER A 129 15.91 -13.41 2.27
C SER A 129 14.89 -12.28 2.57
N LEU A 130 14.18 -12.39 3.69
CA LEU A 130 13.23 -11.36 4.14
C LEU A 130 13.90 -9.99 4.27
N SER A 131 15.15 -9.93 4.75
CA SER A 131 15.93 -8.70 4.84
C SER A 131 16.24 -8.10 3.48
N THR A 132 16.54 -8.95 2.50
CA THR A 132 16.77 -8.53 1.11
C THR A 132 15.52 -7.94 0.49
N VAL A 133 14.35 -8.60 0.68
CA VAL A 133 13.06 -8.07 0.21
C VAL A 133 12.77 -6.69 0.80
N LYS A 134 12.96 -6.52 2.12
CA LYS A 134 12.79 -5.22 2.79
C LYS A 134 13.71 -4.14 2.20
N THR A 135 14.95 -4.48 1.90
CA THR A 135 15.91 -3.56 1.27
C THR A 135 15.46 -3.14 -0.12
N TYR A 136 14.97 -4.09 -0.93
CA TYR A 136 14.41 -3.76 -2.24
C TYR A 136 13.19 -2.86 -2.14
N LEU A 137 12.26 -3.16 -1.23
CA LEU A 137 11.06 -2.35 -1.02
C LEU A 137 11.40 -0.90 -0.63
N ALA A 138 12.38 -0.70 0.26
CA ALA A 138 12.84 0.64 0.62
C ALA A 138 13.42 1.41 -0.58
N ARG A 139 14.20 0.73 -1.45
CA ARG A 139 14.73 1.32 -2.69
C ARG A 139 13.62 1.65 -3.68
N ILE A 140 12.65 0.75 -3.86
CA ILE A 140 11.49 0.95 -4.73
C ILE A 140 10.67 2.14 -4.24
N GLN A 141 10.40 2.22 -2.93
CA GLN A 141 9.71 3.37 -2.33
C GLN A 141 10.43 4.69 -2.64
N ALA A 142 11.75 4.73 -2.48
CA ALA A 142 12.54 5.93 -2.79
C ALA A 142 12.47 6.29 -4.29
N LYS A 143 12.57 5.31 -5.20
CA LYS A 143 12.51 5.54 -6.65
C LYS A 143 11.13 6.00 -7.12
N LEU A 144 10.07 5.42 -6.58
CA LEU A 144 8.68 5.73 -6.93
C LEU A 144 8.13 6.92 -6.13
N ASN A 145 8.89 7.46 -5.17
CA ASN A 145 8.41 8.42 -4.18
C ASN A 145 7.15 7.91 -3.45
N ALA A 146 7.09 6.61 -3.21
CA ALA A 146 5.99 5.93 -2.53
C ALA A 146 6.27 5.85 -1.03
N ARG A 147 5.29 6.22 -0.21
CA ARG A 147 5.41 6.27 1.25
C ARG A 147 5.25 4.91 1.92
N ASN A 148 4.48 4.04 1.30
CA ASN A 148 4.16 2.73 1.82
C ASN A 148 3.94 1.72 0.69
N ARG A 149 3.76 0.46 1.07
CA ARG A 149 3.51 -0.65 0.15
C ARG A 149 2.23 -0.49 -0.68
N VAL A 150 1.21 0.17 -0.12
CA VAL A 150 -0.06 0.39 -0.82
C VAL A 150 0.13 1.34 -2.00
N GLU A 151 0.96 2.37 -1.84
CA GLU A 151 1.31 3.29 -2.94
C GLU A 151 2.15 2.62 -4.03
N ILE A 152 3.03 1.66 -3.67
CA ILE A 152 3.73 0.83 -4.67
C ILE A 152 2.70 0.02 -5.49
N ALA A 153 1.74 -0.62 -4.81
CA ALA A 153 0.70 -1.38 -5.49
C ALA A 153 -0.16 -0.48 -6.40
N ALA A 154 -0.59 0.67 -5.92
CA ALA A 154 -1.36 1.63 -6.69
C ALA A 154 -0.58 2.08 -7.95
N TRP A 155 0.69 2.44 -7.78
CA TRP A 155 1.56 2.81 -8.90
C TRP A 155 1.66 1.70 -9.95
N ALA A 156 1.81 0.44 -9.51
CA ALA A 156 1.90 -0.72 -10.40
C ALA A 156 0.64 -0.91 -11.26
N TRP A 157 -0.53 -0.69 -10.66
CA TRP A 157 -1.81 -0.75 -11.37
C TRP A 157 -1.98 0.42 -12.35
N GLU A 158 -1.65 1.64 -11.95
CA GLU A 158 -1.73 2.83 -12.79
C GLU A 158 -0.80 2.75 -14.02
N HIS A 159 0.37 2.12 -13.87
CA HIS A 159 1.36 2.00 -14.95
C HIS A 159 1.33 0.65 -15.68
N GLY A 160 0.29 -0.16 -15.46
CA GLY A 160 0.09 -1.42 -16.16
C GLY A 160 1.17 -2.48 -15.91
N ALA A 161 1.89 -2.40 -14.79
CA ALA A 161 2.90 -3.39 -14.42
C ALA A 161 2.27 -4.78 -14.14
N VAL A 162 0.97 -4.83 -13.85
CA VAL A 162 0.18 -6.04 -13.70
C VAL A 162 -0.66 -6.23 -14.96
N ARG A 163 -0.24 -7.16 -15.84
CA ARG A 163 -1.11 -7.57 -16.96
C ARG A 163 -2.31 -8.33 -16.41
N ARG A 164 -3.52 -7.94 -16.80
CA ARG A 164 -4.69 -8.78 -16.61
C ARG A 164 -4.45 -10.12 -17.31
N SER A 165 -4.34 -11.20 -16.55
CA SER A 165 -4.52 -12.55 -17.10
C SER A 165 -5.96 -12.64 -17.57
N ARG A 166 -6.17 -12.86 -18.87
CA ARG A 166 -7.48 -13.18 -19.46
C ARG A 166 -7.94 -14.56 -19.00
#